data_110419087762e75a4f97e6b1a74d0e92
#
_entry.id   110419087762e75a4f97e6b1a74d0e92
#
_cell.length_a   1.000
_cell.length_b   1.000
_cell.length_c   1.000
_cell.angle_alpha   90.00
_cell.angle_beta   90.00
_cell.angle_gamma   90.00
#
_symmetry.space_group_name_H-M   'P 1'
#
loop_
_entity.id
_entity.type
_entity.pdbx_description
1 polymer ?
#
loop_
_entity_poly.entity_id
_entity_poly.type
_entity_poly.pdbx_seq_one_letter_code
_entity_poly.pdbx_strand_id
1 'polypeptide(L)'
;ALLAGSLGGFLGVNAAGGSLFREVNLVSSTSTIERAPDSVAGIAQRVLPSVVSINTRTLNSGGSGSGFVIDSNGYILTNNHVIAGSVESGGDISVSLNDGSEYSAKVVGRDSSYDLAVLKITGATLKALQFGDSDQVAVGDSVIAIGSPLGLTGTVTLGIISAKDRAVTAGESREDNSFINAL
;
A
#
# COMPACT_ATOMS: atom_id res chain seq x y z
N ALA A 1 16.69 9.87 5.58
CA ALA A 1 17.73 9.46 6.52
C ALA A 1 19.03 10.24 6.33
N LEU A 2 18.99 11.58 6.41
CA LEU A 2 20.19 12.42 6.24
C LEU A 2 20.18 13.67 7.15
N LEU A 3 19.63 13.57 8.37
CA LEU A 3 19.56 14.70 9.32
C LEU A 3 20.12 14.40 10.72
N ALA A 4 20.85 13.30 10.90
CA ALA A 4 21.41 12.96 12.21
C ALA A 4 22.90 13.27 12.40
N GLY A 5 23.54 13.94 11.44
CA GLY A 5 25.01 14.19 11.48
C GLY A 5 25.47 15.59 11.89
N SER A 6 24.59 16.57 12.08
CA SER A 6 25.00 17.97 12.18
C SER A 6 25.07 18.57 13.57
N LEU A 7 24.75 17.86 14.65
CA LEU A 7 24.80 18.41 16.02
C LEU A 7 26.10 18.10 16.79
N GLY A 8 26.98 17.26 16.29
CA GLY A 8 28.20 16.87 17.00
C GLY A 8 29.41 17.79 16.80
N GLY A 9 29.38 18.67 15.80
CA GLY A 9 30.56 19.50 15.41
C GLY A 9 30.62 20.90 16.01
N PHE A 10 29.61 21.34 16.75
CA PHE A 10 29.48 22.76 17.09
C PHE A 10 30.19 23.23 18.38
N LEU A 11 30.75 22.34 19.17
CA LEU A 11 31.33 22.70 20.48
C LEU A 11 32.85 22.75 20.53
N GLY A 12 33.57 22.62 19.40
CA GLY A 12 35.03 22.48 19.38
C GLY A 12 35.88 23.64 18.90
N VAL A 13 35.31 24.72 18.34
CA VAL A 13 36.15 25.74 17.62
C VAL A 13 35.86 27.17 18.07
N ASN A 14 35.79 27.41 19.37
CA ASN A 14 35.65 28.80 19.86
C ASN A 14 36.91 29.32 20.55
N ALA A 15 38.08 28.77 20.25
CA ALA A 15 39.34 29.17 20.89
C ALA A 15 40.40 29.82 19.94
N ALA A 16 40.13 29.95 18.65
CA ALA A 16 41.04 30.67 17.75
C ALA A 16 40.20 31.51 16.80
N GLY A 17 40.24 32.81 16.99
CA GLY A 17 39.44 33.83 16.29
C GLY A 17 39.55 33.88 14.76
N GLY A 18 39.02 32.89 14.09
CA GLY A 18 38.89 32.86 12.64
C GLY A 18 37.67 32.00 12.29
N SER A 19 36.57 32.63 11.84
CA SER A 19 35.44 31.95 11.27
C SER A 19 35.86 31.29 9.96
N LEU A 20 36.22 29.98 10.05
CA LEU A 20 36.56 29.19 8.86
C LEU A 20 35.30 28.58 8.19
N PHE A 21 34.11 28.83 8.74
CA PHE A 21 32.86 28.35 8.15
C PHE A 21 32.13 29.53 7.51
N ARG A 22 32.19 29.59 6.19
CA ARG A 22 31.29 30.44 5.39
C ARG A 22 29.88 29.96 5.67
N GLU A 23 29.02 30.84 6.14
CA GLU A 23 27.59 30.55 6.35
C GLU A 23 26.99 29.97 5.06
N VAL A 24 26.70 28.69 5.07
CA VAL A 24 26.03 28.01 3.95
C VAL A 24 24.55 28.35 4.03
N ASN A 25 24.13 29.33 3.26
CA ASN A 25 22.74 29.70 3.12
C ASN A 25 22.04 28.63 2.25
N LEU A 26 21.43 27.63 2.87
CA LEU A 26 20.64 26.62 2.19
C LEU A 26 19.31 27.27 1.77
N VAL A 27 19.21 27.61 0.50
CA VAL A 27 17.96 28.05 -0.10
C VAL A 27 17.08 26.81 -0.28
N SER A 28 16.16 26.57 0.66
CA SER A 28 15.11 25.58 0.46
C SER A 28 13.98 26.21 -0.36
N SER A 29 13.61 25.59 -1.48
CA SER A 29 12.40 25.99 -2.19
C SER A 29 11.19 25.55 -1.37
N THR A 30 10.38 26.49 -0.93
CA THR A 30 9.09 26.24 -0.27
C THR A 30 7.94 26.09 -1.27
N SER A 31 8.25 25.99 -2.58
CA SER A 31 7.22 25.80 -3.59
C SER A 31 6.65 24.39 -3.50
N THR A 32 5.39 24.27 -3.15
CA THR A 32 4.61 23.05 -3.35
C THR A 32 4.50 22.78 -4.85
N ILE A 33 5.06 21.66 -5.29
CA ILE A 33 4.91 21.25 -6.70
C ILE A 33 3.46 20.79 -6.88
N GLU A 34 2.65 21.59 -7.55
CA GLU A 34 1.31 21.20 -7.95
C GLU A 34 1.39 20.12 -9.03
N ARG A 35 0.64 19.04 -8.80
CA ARG A 35 0.63 17.89 -9.70
C ARG A 35 -0.68 17.84 -10.45
N ALA A 36 -0.60 17.71 -11.79
CA ALA A 36 -1.81 17.54 -12.60
C ALA A 36 -2.63 16.35 -12.08
N PRO A 37 -3.96 16.50 -11.95
CA PRO A 37 -4.82 15.46 -11.37
C PRO A 37 -4.76 14.10 -12.10
N ASP A 38 -4.50 14.10 -13.39
CA ASP A 38 -4.37 12.96 -14.28
C ASP A 38 -2.94 12.40 -14.38
N SER A 39 -1.96 13.07 -13.76
CA SER A 39 -0.61 12.53 -13.67
C SER A 39 -0.56 11.31 -12.74
N VAL A 40 0.42 10.42 -12.97
CA VAL A 40 0.68 9.25 -12.07
C VAL A 40 0.76 9.69 -10.60
N ALA A 41 1.49 10.77 -10.34
CA ALA A 41 1.63 11.30 -8.98
C ALA A 41 0.31 11.88 -8.43
N GLY A 42 -0.50 12.55 -9.26
CA GLY A 42 -1.82 13.06 -8.88
C GLY A 42 -2.82 11.92 -8.59
N ILE A 43 -2.81 10.87 -9.41
CA ILE A 43 -3.63 9.67 -9.19
C ILE A 43 -3.20 8.96 -7.90
N ALA A 44 -1.89 8.73 -7.72
CA ALA A 44 -1.35 8.11 -6.52
C ALA A 44 -1.75 8.88 -5.25
N GLN A 45 -1.62 10.19 -5.24
CA GLN A 45 -2.02 11.04 -4.11
C GLN A 45 -3.50 10.89 -3.73
N ARG A 46 -4.38 10.69 -4.72
CA ARG A 46 -5.81 10.50 -4.47
C ARG A 46 -6.18 9.10 -4.02
N VAL A 47 -5.44 8.08 -4.45
CA VAL A 47 -5.74 6.66 -4.25
C VAL A 47 -5.06 6.09 -3.00
N LEU A 48 -3.82 6.47 -2.72
CA LEU A 48 -3.03 5.95 -1.60
C LEU A 48 -3.74 5.98 -0.24
N PRO A 49 -4.52 7.02 0.12
CA PRO A 49 -5.25 7.02 1.40
C PRO A 49 -6.28 5.90 1.53
N SER A 50 -6.65 5.27 0.42
CA SER A 50 -7.64 4.18 0.37
C SER A 50 -7.00 2.80 0.23
N VAL A 51 -5.69 2.73 0.01
CA VAL A 51 -4.91 1.49 -0.06
C VAL A 51 -4.31 1.20 1.31
N VAL A 52 -4.41 -0.05 1.75
CA VAL A 52 -4.01 -0.47 3.08
C VAL A 52 -3.05 -1.66 3.02
N SER A 53 -2.22 -1.80 4.05
CA SER A 53 -1.46 -3.02 4.30
C SER A 53 -2.26 -3.94 5.21
N ILE A 54 -2.32 -5.21 4.85
CA ILE A 54 -2.93 -6.25 5.67
C ILE A 54 -1.80 -7.08 6.24
N ASN A 55 -1.76 -7.19 7.56
CA ASN A 55 -0.77 -7.97 8.27
C ASN A 55 -1.46 -9.14 8.97
N THR A 56 -0.90 -10.31 8.83
CA THR A 56 -1.41 -11.53 9.44
C THR A 56 -0.35 -12.11 10.37
N ARG A 57 -0.79 -12.63 11.50
CA ARG A 57 0.08 -13.25 12.48
C ARG A 57 -0.55 -14.52 13.03
N THR A 58 0.22 -15.59 12.98
CA THR A 58 -0.08 -16.87 13.64
C THR A 58 0.97 -17.14 14.71
N LEU A 59 0.86 -18.25 15.43
CA LEU A 59 1.87 -18.65 16.42
C LEU A 59 3.26 -18.88 15.80
N ASN A 60 3.31 -19.32 14.53
CA ASN A 60 4.55 -19.79 13.90
C ASN A 60 4.94 -18.98 12.66
N SER A 61 4.07 -18.11 12.15
CA SER A 61 4.30 -17.36 10.91
C SER A 61 3.57 -16.03 10.90
N GLY A 62 4.00 -15.15 10.00
CA GLY A 62 3.32 -13.91 9.68
C GLY A 62 3.36 -13.68 8.18
N GLY A 63 2.39 -12.97 7.67
CA GLY A 63 2.29 -12.58 6.28
C GLY A 63 1.84 -11.14 6.13
N SER A 64 2.00 -10.61 4.94
CA SER A 64 1.46 -9.30 4.59
C SER A 64 0.94 -9.29 3.17
N GLY A 65 -0.03 -8.43 2.92
CA GLY A 65 -0.60 -8.21 1.60
C GLY A 65 -1.20 -6.83 1.48
N SER A 66 -1.79 -6.56 0.35
CA SER A 66 -2.46 -5.29 0.06
C SER A 66 -3.97 -5.47 0.09
N GLY A 67 -4.66 -4.41 0.46
CA GLY A 67 -6.11 -4.29 0.33
C GLY A 67 -6.50 -2.87 0.03
N PHE A 68 -7.76 -2.64 -0.23
CA PHE A 68 -8.29 -1.29 -0.43
C PHE A 68 -9.69 -1.14 0.16
N VAL A 69 -9.99 0.08 0.55
CA VAL A 69 -11.26 0.45 1.18
C VAL A 69 -12.35 0.48 0.11
N ILE A 70 -13.41 -0.30 0.31
CA ILE A 70 -14.59 -0.34 -0.58
C ILE A 70 -15.79 0.42 0.00
N ASP A 71 -15.78 0.67 1.31
CA ASP A 71 -16.84 1.42 1.99
C ASP A 71 -16.25 2.20 3.18
N SER A 72 -16.63 3.47 3.33
CA SER A 72 -16.15 4.36 4.38
C SER A 72 -16.50 3.89 5.80
N ASN A 73 -17.46 2.98 5.94
CA ASN A 73 -17.76 2.34 7.22
C ASN A 73 -16.72 1.30 7.65
N GLY A 74 -15.67 1.07 6.89
CA GLY A 74 -14.55 0.21 7.27
C GLY A 74 -14.49 -1.14 6.57
N TYR A 75 -15.16 -1.29 5.44
CA TYR A 75 -15.04 -2.50 4.64
C TYR A 75 -13.84 -2.41 3.69
N ILE A 76 -13.02 -3.46 3.68
CA ILE A 76 -11.78 -3.55 2.93
C ILE A 76 -11.83 -4.82 2.10
N LEU A 77 -11.50 -4.71 0.82
CA LEU A 77 -11.34 -5.85 -0.08
C LEU A 77 -9.86 -6.24 -0.18
N THR A 78 -9.60 -7.53 -0.15
CA THR A 78 -8.28 -8.14 -0.33
C THR A 78 -8.40 -9.52 -0.96
N ASN A 79 -7.29 -10.18 -1.20
CA ASN A 79 -7.26 -11.56 -1.65
C ASN A 79 -7.40 -12.54 -0.47
N ASN A 80 -8.07 -13.67 -0.72
CA ASN A 80 -8.24 -14.72 0.27
C ASN A 80 -6.89 -15.31 0.72
N HIS A 81 -5.95 -15.54 -0.21
CA HIS A 81 -4.64 -16.12 0.13
C HIS A 81 -3.87 -15.27 1.16
N VAL A 82 -4.08 -13.94 1.20
CA VAL A 82 -3.43 -13.04 2.18
C VAL A 82 -3.82 -13.39 3.60
N ILE A 83 -5.07 -13.80 3.83
CA ILE A 83 -5.61 -14.03 5.19
C ILE A 83 -5.85 -15.51 5.52
N ALA A 84 -5.81 -16.40 4.53
CA ALA A 84 -6.19 -17.80 4.69
C ALA A 84 -5.48 -18.50 5.85
N GLY A 85 -4.15 -18.38 5.91
CA GLY A 85 -3.36 -19.00 6.98
C GLY A 85 -3.72 -18.54 8.39
N SER A 86 -4.03 -17.25 8.58
CA SER A 86 -4.49 -16.73 9.88
C SER A 86 -5.89 -17.19 10.23
N VAL A 87 -6.80 -17.23 9.26
CA VAL A 87 -8.17 -17.71 9.50
C VAL A 87 -8.17 -19.17 9.91
N GLU A 88 -7.39 -20.01 9.24
CA GLU A 88 -7.33 -21.47 9.49
C GLU A 88 -6.64 -21.82 10.80
N SER A 89 -5.65 -21.04 11.21
CA SER A 89 -4.90 -21.25 12.47
C SER A 89 -5.42 -20.46 13.66
N GLY A 90 -6.48 -19.66 13.50
CA GLY A 90 -6.99 -18.80 14.55
C GLY A 90 -6.04 -17.63 14.90
N GLY A 91 -5.28 -17.17 13.93
CA GLY A 91 -4.35 -16.04 14.07
C GLY A 91 -5.02 -14.68 14.00
N ASP A 92 -4.23 -13.64 14.22
CA ASP A 92 -4.66 -12.25 14.17
C ASP A 92 -4.52 -11.67 12.76
N ILE A 93 -5.45 -10.76 12.44
CA ILE A 93 -5.41 -9.95 11.24
C ILE A 93 -5.48 -8.48 11.65
N SER A 94 -4.53 -7.68 11.19
CA SER A 94 -4.51 -6.24 11.37
C SER A 94 -4.40 -5.51 10.02
N VAL A 95 -4.87 -4.27 10.01
CA VAL A 95 -4.84 -3.39 8.85
C VAL A 95 -4.09 -2.12 9.23
N SER A 96 -3.04 -1.82 8.49
CA SER A 96 -2.30 -0.56 8.63
C SER A 96 -2.69 0.39 7.50
N LEU A 97 -3.11 1.60 7.88
CA LEU A 97 -3.46 2.66 6.95
C LEU A 97 -2.20 3.40 6.47
N ASN A 98 -2.37 4.23 5.45
CA ASN A 98 -1.26 4.99 4.86
C ASN A 98 -0.66 6.04 5.82
N ASP A 99 -1.39 6.46 6.84
CA ASP A 99 -0.92 7.37 7.90
C ASP A 99 -0.15 6.66 9.03
N GLY A 100 -0.01 5.33 8.94
CA GLY A 100 0.67 4.49 9.92
C GLY A 100 -0.23 4.01 11.06
N SER A 101 -1.50 4.39 11.11
CA SER A 101 -2.44 3.86 12.10
C SER A 101 -2.77 2.39 11.82
N GLU A 102 -2.92 1.61 12.88
CA GLU A 102 -3.18 0.16 12.81
C GLU A 102 -4.48 -0.20 13.51
N TYR A 103 -5.25 -1.09 12.91
CA TYR A 103 -6.56 -1.53 13.39
C TYR A 103 -6.68 -3.05 13.33
N SER A 104 -7.25 -3.65 14.36
CA SER A 104 -7.64 -5.06 14.30
C SER A 104 -8.78 -5.24 13.31
N ALA A 105 -8.69 -6.28 12.48
CA ALA A 105 -9.66 -6.56 11.44
C ALA A 105 -10.41 -7.86 11.72
N LYS A 106 -11.69 -7.87 11.35
CA LYS A 106 -12.55 -9.08 11.37
C LYS A 106 -12.87 -9.49 9.94
N VAL A 107 -12.85 -10.78 9.68
CA VAL A 107 -13.28 -11.32 8.39
C VAL A 107 -14.82 -11.27 8.34
N VAL A 108 -15.33 -10.62 7.31
CA VAL A 108 -16.77 -10.55 7.00
C VAL A 108 -17.20 -11.73 6.14
N GLY A 109 -16.37 -12.06 5.15
CA GLY A 109 -16.56 -13.16 4.25
C GLY A 109 -15.33 -13.39 3.39
N ARG A 110 -15.23 -14.61 2.85
CA ARG A 110 -14.16 -14.97 1.92
C ARG A 110 -14.64 -16.00 0.91
N ASP A 111 -14.02 -15.98 -0.26
CA ASP A 111 -14.21 -16.96 -1.32
C ASP A 111 -12.85 -17.39 -1.85
N SER A 112 -12.48 -18.65 -1.59
CA SER A 112 -11.21 -19.20 -2.05
C SER A 112 -11.17 -19.46 -3.55
N SER A 113 -12.33 -19.70 -4.19
CA SER A 113 -12.41 -19.99 -5.62
C SER A 113 -12.11 -18.76 -6.47
N TYR A 114 -12.53 -17.59 -6.00
CA TYR A 114 -12.25 -16.29 -6.63
C TYR A 114 -11.07 -15.56 -5.99
N ASP A 115 -10.44 -16.14 -4.98
CA ASP A 115 -9.37 -15.53 -4.19
C ASP A 115 -9.75 -14.15 -3.64
N LEU A 116 -10.95 -14.01 -3.09
CA LEU A 116 -11.46 -12.76 -2.53
C LEU A 116 -11.74 -12.87 -1.03
N ALA A 117 -11.51 -11.79 -0.32
CA ALA A 117 -11.90 -11.64 1.08
C ALA A 117 -12.30 -10.22 1.41
N VAL A 118 -13.30 -10.09 2.29
CA VAL A 118 -13.75 -8.81 2.84
C VAL A 118 -13.44 -8.76 4.33
N LEU A 119 -12.74 -7.71 4.72
CA LEU A 119 -12.41 -7.41 6.11
C LEU A 119 -13.22 -6.23 6.61
N LYS A 120 -13.39 -6.15 7.93
CA LYS A 120 -14.03 -5.03 8.63
C LYS A 120 -13.09 -4.50 9.71
N ILE A 121 -12.82 -3.20 9.65
CA ILE A 121 -12.22 -2.43 10.76
C ILE A 121 -13.21 -1.41 11.31
N THR A 122 -12.98 -0.91 12.52
CA THR A 122 -13.81 0.11 13.19
C THR A 122 -12.95 1.21 13.77
N GLY A 123 -13.50 2.40 13.91
CA GLY A 123 -12.82 3.53 14.54
C GLY A 123 -11.91 4.34 13.62
N ALA A 124 -11.82 4.00 12.33
CA ALA A 124 -11.06 4.74 11.34
C ALA A 124 -11.95 5.68 10.52
N THR A 125 -11.39 6.80 10.10
CA THR A 125 -11.98 7.64 9.05
C THR A 125 -11.39 7.22 7.71
N LEU A 126 -12.20 6.66 6.83
CA LEU A 126 -11.76 6.03 5.61
C LEU A 126 -12.36 6.68 4.37
N LYS A 127 -11.60 6.64 3.29
CA LYS A 127 -12.05 7.04 1.95
C LYS A 127 -12.18 5.79 1.10
N ALA A 128 -13.39 5.49 0.62
CA ALA A 128 -13.62 4.37 -0.29
C ALA A 128 -13.15 4.69 -1.72
N LEU A 129 -12.66 3.68 -2.42
CA LEU A 129 -12.42 3.73 -3.86
C LEU A 129 -13.72 3.41 -4.61
N GLN A 130 -13.82 3.95 -5.81
CA GLN A 130 -14.87 3.60 -6.76
C GLN A 130 -14.37 2.47 -7.67
N PHE A 131 -15.23 1.49 -7.92
CA PHE A 131 -14.97 0.47 -8.92
C PHE A 131 -15.12 1.07 -10.33
N GLY A 132 -14.18 0.73 -11.20
CA GLY A 132 -14.28 0.98 -12.63
C GLY A 132 -15.00 -0.16 -13.34
N ASP A 133 -15.27 0.05 -14.60
CA ASP A 133 -15.80 -0.97 -15.51
C ASP A 133 -14.62 -1.60 -16.26
N SER A 134 -14.19 -2.80 -15.83
CA SER A 134 -13.06 -3.50 -16.43
C SER A 134 -13.34 -4.01 -17.85
N ASP A 135 -14.62 -4.13 -18.26
CA ASP A 135 -14.97 -4.56 -19.62
C ASP A 135 -14.58 -3.51 -20.67
N GLN A 136 -14.50 -2.24 -20.26
CA GLN A 136 -14.11 -1.13 -21.15
C GLN A 136 -12.59 -1.00 -21.34
N VAL A 137 -11.79 -1.71 -20.55
CA VAL A 137 -10.33 -1.64 -20.65
C VAL A 137 -9.86 -2.34 -21.93
N ALA A 138 -8.91 -1.72 -22.63
CA ALA A 138 -8.31 -2.25 -23.86
C ALA A 138 -6.82 -2.59 -23.67
N VAL A 139 -6.32 -3.55 -24.47
CA VAL A 139 -4.88 -3.82 -24.52
C VAL A 139 -4.15 -2.59 -25.03
N GLY A 140 -3.12 -2.18 -24.30
CA GLY A 140 -2.34 -0.96 -24.54
C GLY A 140 -2.73 0.21 -23.64
N ASP A 141 -3.87 0.16 -22.92
CA ASP A 141 -4.24 1.21 -21.96
C ASP A 141 -3.21 1.33 -20.85
N SER A 142 -2.90 2.57 -20.50
CA SER A 142 -2.01 2.86 -19.37
C SER A 142 -2.72 2.58 -18.05
N VAL A 143 -2.07 1.85 -17.17
CA VAL A 143 -2.59 1.49 -15.85
C VAL A 143 -1.56 1.72 -14.77
N ILE A 144 -2.04 1.96 -13.56
CA ILE A 144 -1.21 2.14 -12.38
C ILE A 144 -1.58 1.05 -11.37
N ALA A 145 -0.60 0.22 -11.02
CA ALA A 145 -0.74 -0.70 -9.90
C ALA A 145 -0.32 0.00 -8.61
N ILE A 146 -1.19 -0.03 -7.61
CA ILE A 146 -0.95 0.58 -6.30
C ILE A 146 -1.19 -0.46 -5.22
N GLY A 147 -0.21 -0.64 -4.33
CA GLY A 147 -0.30 -1.63 -3.28
C GLY A 147 0.62 -1.32 -2.10
N SER A 148 0.67 -2.24 -1.16
CA SER A 148 1.52 -2.18 0.04
C SER A 148 2.25 -3.52 0.23
N PRO A 149 3.00 -3.99 -0.78
CA PRO A 149 3.66 -5.28 -0.71
C PRO A 149 4.72 -5.28 0.40
N LEU A 150 4.80 -6.39 1.16
CA LEU A 150 5.80 -6.59 2.21
C LEU A 150 5.86 -5.47 3.27
N GLY A 151 4.71 -4.82 3.53
CA GLY A 151 4.67 -3.69 4.47
C GLY A 151 5.26 -2.38 3.93
N LEU A 152 5.65 -2.34 2.64
CA LEU A 152 6.10 -1.13 1.95
C LEU A 152 4.89 -0.31 1.52
N THR A 153 4.38 0.50 2.43
CA THR A 153 3.18 1.31 2.22
C THR A 153 3.35 2.23 1.01
N GLY A 154 2.39 2.19 0.09
CA GLY A 154 2.32 3.15 -1.00
C GLY A 154 3.22 2.86 -2.20
N THR A 155 3.48 1.60 -2.52
CA THR A 155 4.17 1.24 -3.76
C THR A 155 3.29 1.55 -4.97
N VAL A 156 3.83 2.29 -5.94
CA VAL A 156 3.15 2.71 -7.17
C VAL A 156 3.96 2.28 -8.39
N THR A 157 3.34 1.57 -9.32
CA THR A 157 3.98 1.10 -10.56
C THR A 157 3.10 1.47 -11.75
N LEU A 158 3.69 2.06 -12.78
CA LEU A 158 3.03 2.37 -14.06
C LEU A 158 3.31 1.24 -15.06
N GLY A 159 2.28 0.85 -15.78
CA GLY A 159 2.37 -0.15 -16.84
C GLY A 159 1.27 0.02 -17.89
N ILE A 160 1.09 -1.01 -18.69
CA ILE A 160 -0.01 -1.10 -19.66
C ILE A 160 -0.73 -2.43 -19.52
N ILE A 161 -1.97 -2.48 -19.97
CA ILE A 161 -2.68 -3.75 -20.15
C ILE A 161 -2.03 -4.49 -21.32
N SER A 162 -1.40 -5.62 -21.01
CA SER A 162 -0.66 -6.41 -22.01
C SER A 162 -1.54 -7.46 -22.70
N ALA A 163 -2.60 -7.90 -22.04
CA ALA A 163 -3.57 -8.87 -22.55
C ALA A 163 -4.86 -8.82 -21.72
N LYS A 164 -5.96 -9.35 -22.29
CA LYS A 164 -7.23 -9.59 -21.61
C LYS A 164 -7.63 -11.05 -21.78
N ASP A 165 -8.52 -11.51 -20.91
CA ASP A 165 -9.17 -12.82 -21.00
C ASP A 165 -8.20 -14.01 -21.01
N ARG A 166 -7.06 -13.87 -20.35
CA ARG A 166 -6.11 -14.98 -20.14
C ARG A 166 -6.50 -15.76 -18.89
N ALA A 167 -6.69 -17.05 -19.06
CA ALA A 167 -6.79 -17.96 -17.92
C ALA A 167 -5.43 -18.01 -17.20
N VAL A 168 -5.40 -17.58 -15.95
CA VAL A 168 -4.21 -17.64 -15.11
C VAL A 168 -4.51 -18.59 -13.94
N THR A 169 -3.58 -19.49 -13.68
CA THR A 169 -3.63 -20.34 -12.49
C THR A 169 -2.86 -19.62 -11.40
N ALA A 170 -3.57 -19.18 -10.35
CA ALA A 170 -2.97 -18.59 -9.16
C ALA A 170 -3.09 -19.60 -8.00
N GLY A 171 -1.97 -19.87 -7.32
CA GLY A 171 -1.93 -20.77 -6.16
C GLY A 171 -0.49 -21.12 -5.80
N GLU A 172 -0.21 -21.28 -4.52
CA GLU A 172 1.12 -21.69 -4.03
C GLU A 172 1.38 -23.19 -4.18
N SER A 173 0.35 -24.01 -4.41
CA SER A 173 0.47 -25.46 -4.61
C SER A 173 -0.44 -25.95 -5.75
N ARG A 174 -0.14 -27.16 -6.27
CA ARG A 174 -0.95 -27.81 -7.32
C ARG A 174 -2.38 -28.16 -6.87
N GLU A 175 -2.66 -28.13 -5.57
CA GLU A 175 -3.97 -28.45 -5.00
C GLU A 175 -4.83 -27.20 -4.76
N ASP A 176 -4.22 -26.00 -4.77
CA ASP A 176 -4.86 -24.70 -4.49
C ASP A 176 -4.97 -23.84 -5.77
N ASN A 177 -5.34 -24.45 -6.88
CA ASN A 177 -5.43 -23.77 -8.17
C ASN A 177 -6.74 -22.97 -8.27
N SER A 178 -6.68 -21.67 -8.07
CA SER A 178 -7.76 -20.74 -8.46
C SER A 178 -7.60 -20.38 -9.92
N PHE A 179 -8.64 -20.59 -10.72
CA PHE A 179 -8.69 -20.11 -12.11
C PHE A 179 -9.26 -18.71 -12.11
N ILE A 180 -8.42 -17.74 -12.41
CA ILE A 180 -8.83 -16.33 -12.51
C ILE A 180 -8.70 -15.92 -13.97
N ASN A 181 -9.77 -15.41 -14.57
CA ASN A 181 -9.65 -14.68 -15.82
C ASN A 181 -9.01 -13.32 -15.50
N ALA A 182 -7.73 -13.20 -15.75
CA ALA A 182 -6.99 -11.97 -15.52
C ALA A 182 -7.17 -11.00 -16.69
N LEU A 183 -7.32 -9.73 -16.35
CA LEU A 183 -7.19 -8.61 -17.27
C LEU A 183 -5.77 -8.51 -17.83
#